data_1e4c99f93a3fb5c1460bc546bb82a1e7
#
_entry.id   1e4c99f93a3fb5c1460bc546bb82a1e7
#
_cell.length_a   1.000
_cell.length_b   1.000
_cell.length_c   1.000
_cell.angle_alpha   90.00
_cell.angle_beta   90.00
_cell.angle_gamma   90.00
#
_symmetry.space_group_name_H-M   'P 1'
#
loop_
_entity.id
_entity.type
_entity.pdbx_description
1 polymer ?
#
loop_
_entity_poly.entity_id
_entity_poly.type
_entity_poly.pdbx_seq_one_letter_code
_entity_poly.pdbx_strand_id
1 'polypeptide(L)'
;MATSLQLPTDVESLSAEEVLAFCLEQFPGRVALACSFQKEESVLLEMLFGLESQARVFAIDTHHLFPETYELWREVERRYDTKVERFEGRRVDPDLWETKPDLYLAIAKVAPLVTALGGLDAWITGIRRDQSPTRADAPKFGWDEAHELWKANPLADWSDDDCWAYIRERGLPYNPLHDRGYESIGDTHSTQPGKGREGRWAGTDRTECGIHTVSAKEAIS
;
A
#
# COMPACT_ATOMS: atom_id res chain seq x y z
N MET A 1 -11.03 -27.43 1.54
CA MET A 1 -11.75 -27.19 2.83
C MET A 1 -11.21 -25.89 3.36
N ALA A 2 -12.05 -24.85 3.48
CA ALA A 2 -11.61 -23.60 4.09
C ALA A 2 -11.32 -23.88 5.57
N THR A 3 -10.07 -23.83 5.95
CA THR A 3 -9.68 -23.87 7.36
C THR A 3 -10.34 -22.64 7.99
N SER A 4 -11.15 -22.84 9.03
CA SER A 4 -11.75 -21.72 9.74
C SER A 4 -10.63 -20.88 10.33
N LEU A 5 -10.49 -19.64 9.85
CA LEU A 5 -9.52 -18.68 10.36
C LEU A 5 -9.75 -18.49 11.86
N GLN A 6 -8.77 -18.82 12.68
CA GLN A 6 -8.80 -18.52 14.11
C GLN A 6 -8.13 -17.16 14.32
N LEU A 7 -8.94 -16.12 14.46
CA LEU A 7 -8.44 -14.81 14.84
C LEU A 7 -7.85 -14.84 16.26
N PRO A 8 -6.73 -14.15 16.50
CA PRO A 8 -6.28 -13.87 17.86
C PRO A 8 -7.41 -13.21 18.67
N THR A 9 -7.46 -13.46 19.95
CA THR A 9 -8.53 -12.95 20.85
C THR A 9 -8.60 -11.42 20.85
N ASP A 10 -7.46 -10.76 20.61
CA ASP A 10 -7.36 -9.30 20.50
C ASP A 10 -6.29 -8.94 19.45
N VAL A 11 -6.70 -8.85 18.18
CA VAL A 11 -5.81 -8.47 17.07
C VAL A 11 -5.29 -7.04 17.23
N GLU A 12 -6.06 -6.17 17.86
CA GLU A 12 -5.70 -4.76 18.02
C GLU A 12 -4.53 -4.54 19.00
N SER A 13 -4.29 -5.49 19.93
CA SER A 13 -3.16 -5.43 20.85
C SER A 13 -1.84 -5.97 20.27
N LEU A 14 -1.87 -6.62 19.11
CA LEU A 14 -0.67 -7.15 18.47
C LEU A 14 0.26 -6.05 17.99
N SER A 15 1.57 -6.28 18.06
CA SER A 15 2.57 -5.45 17.38
C SER A 15 2.48 -5.60 15.86
N ALA A 16 3.14 -4.70 15.11
CA ALA A 16 3.18 -4.77 13.66
C ALA A 16 3.78 -6.09 13.16
N GLU A 17 4.89 -6.53 13.78
CA GLU A 17 5.54 -7.81 13.48
C GLU A 17 4.65 -9.01 13.78
N GLU A 18 3.90 -8.99 14.90
CA GLU A 18 2.97 -10.07 15.24
C GLU A 18 1.80 -10.16 14.25
N VAL A 19 1.28 -9.02 13.74
CA VAL A 19 0.27 -9.02 12.68
C VAL A 19 0.83 -9.60 11.39
N LEU A 20 2.06 -9.24 11.01
CA LEU A 20 2.72 -9.79 9.82
C LEU A 20 2.95 -11.30 9.95
N ALA A 21 3.49 -11.75 11.09
CA ALA A 21 3.72 -13.18 11.37
C ALA A 21 2.41 -13.98 11.31
N PHE A 22 1.35 -13.44 11.92
CA PHE A 22 0.01 -14.04 11.84
C PHE A 22 -0.46 -14.20 10.37
N CYS A 23 -0.31 -13.16 9.55
CA CYS A 23 -0.71 -13.24 8.15
C CYS A 23 0.09 -14.28 7.36
N LEU A 24 1.41 -14.34 7.55
CA LEU A 24 2.27 -15.32 6.90
C LEU A 24 1.92 -16.77 7.30
N GLU A 25 1.60 -16.99 8.57
CA GLU A 25 1.21 -18.28 9.09
C GLU A 25 -0.17 -18.73 8.59
N GLN A 26 -1.15 -17.83 8.59
CA GLN A 26 -2.52 -18.16 8.19
C GLN A 26 -2.71 -18.31 6.68
N PHE A 27 -1.92 -17.60 5.88
CA PHE A 27 -2.08 -17.56 4.41
C PHE A 27 -0.78 -17.87 3.67
N PRO A 28 -0.13 -19.03 3.92
CA PRO A 28 1.18 -19.34 3.35
C PRO A 28 1.15 -19.29 1.82
N GLY A 29 1.97 -18.40 1.24
CA GLY A 29 2.04 -18.17 -0.21
C GLY A 29 0.83 -17.46 -0.83
N ARG A 30 -0.19 -17.15 -0.04
CA ARG A 30 -1.43 -16.50 -0.48
C ARG A 30 -1.70 -15.15 0.20
N VAL A 31 -0.67 -14.55 0.78
CA VAL A 31 -0.64 -13.18 1.27
C VAL A 31 0.47 -12.41 0.58
N ALA A 32 0.24 -11.13 0.29
CA ALA A 32 1.24 -10.25 -0.31
C ALA A 32 1.12 -8.81 0.23
N LEU A 33 2.25 -8.12 0.32
CA LEU A 33 2.30 -6.69 0.64
C LEU A 33 2.04 -5.87 -0.64
N ALA A 34 1.04 -4.99 -0.60
CA ALA A 34 0.84 -3.96 -1.61
C ALA A 34 1.81 -2.78 -1.33
N CYS A 35 2.82 -2.62 -2.17
CA CYS A 35 3.89 -1.66 -1.97
C CYS A 35 3.71 -0.44 -2.88
N SER A 36 3.58 0.74 -2.27
CA SER A 36 3.53 2.04 -2.96
C SER A 36 4.82 2.84 -2.84
N PHE A 37 5.84 2.27 -2.18
CA PHE A 37 7.16 2.88 -1.95
C PHE A 37 7.10 4.21 -1.20
N GLN A 38 6.15 4.37 -0.28
CA GLN A 38 6.14 5.43 0.71
C GLN A 38 6.86 4.96 1.98
N LYS A 39 6.95 5.83 2.98
CA LYS A 39 7.69 5.53 4.23
C LYS A 39 7.13 4.33 4.99
N GLU A 40 5.80 4.13 4.95
CA GLU A 40 5.14 3.00 5.60
C GLU A 40 5.64 1.67 5.03
N GLU A 41 5.75 1.60 3.71
CA GLU A 41 6.25 0.38 3.06
C GLU A 41 7.75 0.17 3.29
N SER A 42 8.55 1.21 3.52
CA SER A 42 9.94 1.04 3.95
C SER A 42 10.04 0.29 5.29
N VAL A 43 9.13 0.60 6.24
CA VAL A 43 9.02 -0.11 7.52
C VAL A 43 8.53 -1.53 7.32
N LEU A 44 7.43 -1.71 6.59
CA LEU A 44 6.81 -3.03 6.38
C LEU A 44 7.71 -3.99 5.62
N LEU A 45 8.48 -3.52 4.64
CA LEU A 45 9.43 -4.35 3.89
C LEU A 45 10.53 -4.90 4.81
N GLU A 46 11.11 -4.07 5.69
CA GLU A 46 12.13 -4.51 6.64
C GLU A 46 11.58 -5.58 7.59
N MET A 47 10.40 -5.34 8.18
CA MET A 47 9.76 -6.30 9.07
C MET A 47 9.39 -7.60 8.34
N LEU A 48 8.78 -7.47 7.17
CA LEU A 48 8.27 -8.60 6.39
C LEU A 48 9.40 -9.53 5.94
N PHE A 49 10.48 -8.96 5.35
CA PHE A 49 11.63 -9.76 4.92
C PHE A 49 12.48 -10.26 6.08
N GLY A 50 12.39 -9.63 7.25
CA GLY A 50 12.97 -10.15 8.49
C GLY A 50 12.26 -11.42 8.99
N LEU A 51 10.96 -11.57 8.70
CA LEU A 51 10.17 -12.73 9.08
C LEU A 51 10.20 -13.84 8.00
N GLU A 52 10.09 -13.45 6.73
CA GLU A 52 10.02 -14.39 5.59
C GLU A 52 10.77 -13.83 4.38
N SER A 53 11.94 -14.35 4.10
CA SER A 53 12.82 -13.87 3.03
C SER A 53 12.22 -14.01 1.62
N GLN A 54 11.23 -14.88 1.45
CA GLN A 54 10.52 -15.11 0.18
C GLN A 54 9.10 -14.53 0.20
N ALA A 55 8.83 -13.60 1.12
CA ALA A 55 7.52 -12.95 1.21
C ALA A 55 7.15 -12.26 -0.10
N ARG A 56 5.89 -12.37 -0.48
CA ARG A 56 5.39 -11.77 -1.71
C ARG A 56 5.12 -10.27 -1.51
N VAL A 57 5.62 -9.50 -2.44
CA VAL A 57 5.40 -8.05 -2.52
C VAL A 57 4.97 -7.70 -3.94
N PHE A 58 3.93 -6.92 -4.10
CA PHE A 58 3.54 -6.40 -5.40
C PHE A 58 3.41 -4.87 -5.40
N ALA A 59 3.54 -4.29 -6.58
CA ALA A 59 3.33 -2.86 -6.80
C ALA A 59 2.48 -2.63 -8.04
N ILE A 60 1.66 -1.58 -7.98
CA ILE A 60 0.89 -1.10 -9.13
C ILE A 60 1.72 -0.04 -9.85
N ASP A 61 2.06 -0.31 -11.10
CA ASP A 61 2.72 0.66 -11.95
C ASP A 61 1.72 1.34 -12.88
N THR A 62 1.47 2.60 -12.61
CA THR A 62 0.59 3.43 -13.42
C THR A 62 1.27 4.01 -14.65
N HIS A 63 2.58 3.78 -14.82
CA HIS A 63 3.50 4.45 -15.77
C HIS A 63 3.69 5.95 -15.53
N HIS A 64 3.12 6.48 -14.46
CA HIS A 64 3.19 7.88 -14.05
C HIS A 64 3.80 8.06 -12.65
N LEU A 65 4.47 7.04 -12.11
CA LEU A 65 5.21 7.16 -10.85
C LEU A 65 6.39 8.13 -11.02
N PHE A 66 6.83 8.73 -9.93
CA PHE A 66 8.03 9.56 -9.94
C PHE A 66 9.29 8.73 -10.25
N PRO A 67 10.31 9.32 -10.90
CA PRO A 67 11.60 8.66 -11.10
C PRO A 67 12.20 8.14 -9.81
N GLU A 68 12.10 8.91 -8.72
CA GLU A 68 12.56 8.55 -7.38
C GLU A 68 11.87 7.30 -6.83
N THR A 69 10.58 7.10 -7.15
CA THR A 69 9.85 5.89 -6.77
C THR A 69 10.40 4.67 -7.51
N TYR A 70 10.71 4.77 -8.80
CA TYR A 70 11.35 3.68 -9.55
C TYR A 70 12.78 3.41 -9.09
N GLU A 71 13.52 4.42 -8.62
CA GLU A 71 14.86 4.26 -8.06
C GLU A 71 14.79 3.50 -6.73
N LEU A 72 13.89 3.91 -5.83
CA LEU A 72 13.65 3.19 -4.58
C LEU A 72 13.18 1.75 -4.82
N TRP A 73 12.32 1.51 -5.80
CA TRP A 73 11.89 0.16 -6.19
C TRP A 73 13.11 -0.74 -6.48
N ARG A 74 14.01 -0.27 -7.36
CA ARG A 74 15.22 -1.03 -7.69
C ARG A 74 16.15 -1.21 -6.49
N GLU A 75 16.20 -0.25 -5.58
CA GLU A 75 16.97 -0.35 -4.34
C GLU A 75 16.39 -1.40 -3.40
N VAL A 76 15.09 -1.43 -3.22
CA VAL A 76 14.37 -2.45 -2.44
C VAL A 76 14.66 -3.85 -2.99
N GLU A 77 14.52 -4.06 -4.30
CA GLU A 77 14.84 -5.34 -4.93
C GLU A 77 16.28 -5.79 -4.68
N ARG A 78 17.25 -4.85 -4.73
CA ARG A 78 18.65 -5.16 -4.45
C ARG A 78 18.93 -5.44 -2.96
N ARG A 79 18.32 -4.66 -2.07
CA ARG A 79 18.53 -4.77 -0.62
C ARG A 79 18.06 -6.09 -0.07
N TYR A 80 16.90 -6.54 -0.51
CA TYR A 80 16.26 -7.76 0.01
C TYR A 80 16.42 -8.97 -0.90
N ASP A 81 17.24 -8.88 -1.96
CA ASP A 81 17.44 -9.92 -2.98
C ASP A 81 16.11 -10.54 -3.46
N THR A 82 15.17 -9.67 -3.81
CA THR A 82 13.80 -10.03 -4.17
C THR A 82 13.38 -9.43 -5.50
N LYS A 83 12.22 -9.87 -5.98
CA LYS A 83 11.49 -9.25 -7.09
C LYS A 83 10.12 -8.82 -6.63
N VAL A 84 9.83 -7.53 -6.76
CA VAL A 84 8.49 -7.00 -6.53
C VAL A 84 7.64 -7.32 -7.75
N GLU A 85 6.54 -8.02 -7.55
CA GLU A 85 5.59 -8.37 -8.61
C GLU A 85 4.98 -7.09 -9.18
N ARG A 86 5.20 -6.82 -10.47
CA ARG A 86 4.74 -5.60 -11.12
C ARG A 86 3.41 -5.83 -11.81
N PHE A 87 2.38 -5.11 -11.38
CA PHE A 87 1.08 -5.08 -12.03
C PHE A 87 0.90 -3.72 -12.72
N GLU A 88 0.92 -3.74 -14.04
CA GLU A 88 0.87 -2.53 -14.84
C GLU A 88 -0.58 -2.10 -15.08
N GLY A 89 -0.87 -0.82 -14.79
CA GLY A 89 -2.05 -0.15 -15.29
C GLY A 89 -1.97 -0.03 -16.82
N ARG A 90 -3.12 0.06 -17.47
CA ARG A 90 -3.13 0.37 -18.90
C ARG A 90 -2.55 1.77 -19.10
N ARG A 91 -1.65 1.93 -20.07
CA ARG A 91 -1.14 3.24 -20.47
C ARG A 91 -2.29 4.10 -20.99
N VAL A 92 -2.48 5.23 -20.35
CA VAL A 92 -3.49 6.23 -20.69
C VAL A 92 -2.82 7.59 -20.79
N ASP A 93 -3.46 8.49 -21.54
CA ASP A 93 -3.01 9.86 -21.61
C ASP A 93 -3.09 10.51 -20.22
N PRO A 94 -2.04 11.21 -19.72
CA PRO A 94 -2.09 11.96 -18.47
C PRO A 94 -3.27 12.94 -18.40
N ASP A 95 -3.69 13.54 -19.51
CA ASP A 95 -4.83 14.44 -19.59
C ASP A 95 -6.15 13.77 -19.21
N LEU A 96 -6.21 12.42 -19.21
CA LEU A 96 -7.37 11.69 -18.72
C LEU A 96 -7.61 11.94 -17.24
N TRP A 97 -6.54 12.17 -16.47
CA TRP A 97 -6.66 12.53 -15.05
C TRP A 97 -7.45 13.84 -14.86
N GLU A 98 -7.20 14.85 -15.69
CA GLU A 98 -7.88 16.15 -15.60
C GLU A 98 -9.32 16.09 -16.09
N THR A 99 -9.59 15.31 -17.13
CA THR A 99 -10.90 15.27 -17.80
C THR A 99 -11.85 14.21 -17.24
N LYS A 100 -11.31 13.05 -16.84
CA LYS A 100 -12.08 11.90 -16.33
C LYS A 100 -11.30 11.16 -15.26
N PRO A 101 -11.09 11.75 -14.08
CA PRO A 101 -10.24 11.19 -13.01
C PRO A 101 -10.70 9.81 -12.52
N ASP A 102 -12.02 9.55 -12.47
CA ASP A 102 -12.54 8.23 -12.08
C ASP A 102 -12.15 7.15 -13.07
N LEU A 103 -12.27 7.44 -14.36
CA LEU A 103 -11.85 6.51 -15.41
C LEU A 103 -10.34 6.27 -15.38
N TYR A 104 -9.54 7.32 -15.14
CA TYR A 104 -8.10 7.18 -14.95
C TYR A 104 -7.79 6.22 -13.80
N LEU A 105 -8.37 6.43 -12.63
CA LEU A 105 -8.15 5.60 -11.45
C LEU A 105 -8.60 4.15 -11.68
N ALA A 106 -9.75 3.96 -12.31
CA ALA A 106 -10.24 2.61 -12.61
C ALA A 106 -9.27 1.83 -13.51
N ILE A 107 -8.75 2.47 -14.56
CA ILE A 107 -7.87 1.82 -15.55
C ILE A 107 -6.42 1.69 -15.03
N ALA A 108 -5.87 2.76 -14.42
CA ALA A 108 -4.47 2.81 -14.05
C ALA A 108 -4.16 2.17 -12.69
N LYS A 109 -5.16 2.08 -11.78
CA LYS A 109 -4.95 1.60 -10.41
C LYS A 109 -5.84 0.44 -10.01
N VAL A 110 -7.16 0.57 -10.17
CA VAL A 110 -8.10 -0.44 -9.65
C VAL A 110 -8.03 -1.74 -10.44
N ALA A 111 -8.05 -1.67 -11.77
CA ALA A 111 -7.97 -2.87 -12.61
C ALA A 111 -6.68 -3.71 -12.37
N PRO A 112 -5.47 -3.12 -12.34
CA PRO A 112 -4.26 -3.88 -12.00
C PRO A 112 -4.25 -4.37 -10.54
N LEU A 113 -4.84 -3.63 -9.58
CA LEU A 113 -5.00 -4.10 -8.21
C LEU A 113 -5.86 -5.36 -8.14
N VAL A 114 -7.01 -5.36 -8.81
CA VAL A 114 -7.89 -6.54 -8.87
C VAL A 114 -7.13 -7.76 -9.42
N THR A 115 -6.29 -7.53 -10.43
CA THR A 115 -5.43 -8.59 -10.99
C THR A 115 -4.39 -9.06 -9.97
N ALA A 116 -3.76 -8.15 -9.24
CA ALA A 116 -2.76 -8.46 -8.22
C ALA A 116 -3.35 -9.25 -7.04
N LEU A 117 -4.57 -8.90 -6.62
CA LEU A 117 -5.28 -9.58 -5.54
C LEU A 117 -5.83 -10.95 -5.95
N GLY A 118 -5.94 -11.19 -7.27
CA GLY A 118 -6.42 -12.47 -7.79
C GLY A 118 -5.56 -13.64 -7.32
N GLY A 119 -6.19 -14.58 -6.60
CA GLY A 119 -5.51 -15.75 -6.06
C GLY A 119 -4.85 -15.54 -4.69
N LEU A 120 -4.95 -14.35 -4.08
CA LEU A 120 -4.61 -14.12 -2.68
C LEU A 120 -5.81 -14.43 -1.76
N ASP A 121 -5.52 -14.76 -0.52
CA ASP A 121 -6.52 -14.85 0.55
C ASP A 121 -6.42 -13.64 1.49
N ALA A 122 -5.25 -12.96 1.49
CA ALA A 122 -5.02 -11.77 2.28
C ALA A 122 -4.07 -10.80 1.57
N TRP A 123 -4.16 -9.52 1.91
CA TRP A 123 -3.19 -8.51 1.51
C TRP A 123 -2.80 -7.62 2.69
N ILE A 124 -1.58 -7.10 2.62
CA ILE A 124 -1.00 -6.23 3.64
C ILE A 124 -0.87 -4.83 3.04
N THR A 125 -1.20 -3.80 3.82
CA THR A 125 -1.12 -2.41 3.39
C THR A 125 -0.45 -1.53 4.45
N GLY A 126 0.09 -0.37 4.03
CA GLY A 126 0.68 0.65 4.90
C GLY A 126 -0.34 1.65 5.45
N ILE A 127 -1.61 1.29 5.62
CA ILE A 127 -2.61 2.19 6.19
C ILE A 127 -2.31 2.43 7.67
N ARG A 128 -2.36 3.73 8.06
CA ARG A 128 -2.31 4.19 9.45
C ARG A 128 -3.54 5.06 9.74
N ARG A 129 -4.03 5.01 10.96
CA ARG A 129 -5.24 5.75 11.39
C ARG A 129 -5.04 7.27 11.34
N ASP A 130 -3.82 7.74 11.60
CA ASP A 130 -3.49 9.17 11.62
C ASP A 130 -3.31 9.80 10.23
N GLN A 131 -3.29 8.99 9.16
CA GLN A 131 -3.10 9.51 7.79
C GLN A 131 -4.26 10.38 7.29
N SER A 132 -5.49 10.10 7.74
CA SER A 132 -6.69 10.86 7.36
C SER A 132 -7.90 10.47 8.21
N PRO A 133 -8.91 11.35 8.34
CA PRO A 133 -10.16 11.00 9.03
C PRO A 133 -10.87 9.78 8.46
N THR A 134 -10.74 9.52 7.16
CA THR A 134 -11.34 8.35 6.49
C THR A 134 -10.69 7.02 6.90
N ARG A 135 -9.52 7.07 7.57
CA ARG A 135 -8.76 5.91 8.02
C ARG A 135 -8.75 5.74 9.53
N ALA A 136 -9.37 6.65 10.28
CA ALA A 136 -9.32 6.69 11.74
C ALA A 136 -9.73 5.37 12.42
N ASP A 137 -10.63 4.63 11.80
CA ASP A 137 -11.16 3.36 12.33
C ASP A 137 -10.59 2.12 11.60
N ALA A 138 -9.47 2.27 10.84
CA ALA A 138 -8.88 1.14 10.13
C ALA A 138 -8.43 0.05 11.12
N PRO A 139 -8.94 -1.19 11.01
CA PRO A 139 -8.51 -2.28 11.87
C PRO A 139 -7.10 -2.75 11.51
N LYS A 140 -6.35 -3.31 12.47
CA LYS A 140 -5.07 -3.97 12.18
C LYS A 140 -5.24 -5.19 11.28
N PHE A 141 -6.35 -5.92 11.43
CA PHE A 141 -6.71 -7.04 10.58
C PHE A 141 -8.24 -7.19 10.50
N GLY A 142 -8.77 -7.40 9.31
CA GLY A 142 -10.21 -7.54 9.11
C GLY A 142 -10.57 -7.99 7.69
N TRP A 143 -11.86 -8.26 7.48
CA TRP A 143 -12.38 -8.58 6.15
C TRP A 143 -12.53 -7.31 5.32
N ASP A 144 -12.02 -7.35 4.09
CA ASP A 144 -12.16 -6.28 3.11
C ASP A 144 -13.32 -6.61 2.18
N GLU A 145 -14.48 -6.00 2.45
CA GLU A 145 -15.70 -6.22 1.67
C GLU A 145 -15.56 -5.79 0.20
N ALA A 146 -14.75 -4.74 -0.05
CA ALA A 146 -14.56 -4.24 -1.40
C ALA A 146 -13.83 -5.24 -2.31
N HIS A 147 -12.91 -6.01 -1.73
CA HIS A 147 -12.05 -6.94 -2.46
C HIS A 147 -12.34 -8.42 -2.15
N GLU A 148 -13.24 -8.71 -1.23
CA GLU A 148 -13.67 -10.05 -0.82
C GLU A 148 -12.47 -10.93 -0.36
N LEU A 149 -11.54 -10.37 0.42
CA LEU A 149 -10.41 -11.06 1.05
C LEU A 149 -9.99 -10.41 2.38
N TRP A 150 -9.09 -11.04 3.12
CA TRP A 150 -8.58 -10.49 4.36
C TRP A 150 -7.60 -9.35 4.11
N LYS A 151 -7.59 -8.36 5.00
CA LYS A 151 -6.71 -7.20 4.92
C LYS A 151 -6.03 -6.96 6.24
N ALA A 152 -4.72 -6.78 6.17
CA ALA A 152 -3.90 -6.40 7.31
C ALA A 152 -3.34 -4.99 7.13
N ASN A 153 -3.42 -4.21 8.19
CA ASN A 153 -2.81 -2.89 8.32
C ASN A 153 -1.91 -2.90 9.57
N PRO A 154 -0.71 -3.53 9.51
CA PRO A 154 0.10 -3.75 10.70
C PRO A 154 0.50 -2.47 11.42
N LEU A 155 0.63 -1.36 10.68
CA LEU A 155 0.98 -0.04 11.18
C LEU A 155 -0.24 0.82 11.56
N ALA A 156 -1.44 0.24 11.69
CA ALA A 156 -2.68 1.02 11.88
C ALA A 156 -2.63 2.01 13.05
N ASP A 157 -1.98 1.66 14.16
CA ASP A 157 -1.82 2.48 15.36
C ASP A 157 -0.49 3.26 15.42
N TRP A 158 0.35 3.19 14.40
CA TRP A 158 1.61 3.93 14.33
C TRP A 158 1.38 5.39 13.96
N SER A 159 2.12 6.28 14.61
CA SER A 159 2.21 7.68 14.22
C SER A 159 3.21 7.88 13.06
N ASP A 160 3.20 9.07 12.49
CA ASP A 160 4.21 9.48 11.50
C ASP A 160 5.62 9.45 12.08
N ASP A 161 5.76 9.90 13.33
CA ASP A 161 7.03 9.94 14.05
C ASP A 161 7.56 8.52 14.32
N ASP A 162 6.70 7.54 14.61
CA ASP A 162 7.10 6.14 14.80
C ASP A 162 7.71 5.56 13.52
N CYS A 163 7.08 5.82 12.37
CA CYS A 163 7.62 5.38 11.07
C CYS A 163 9.00 6.00 10.81
N TRP A 164 9.15 7.30 11.03
CA TRP A 164 10.42 7.98 10.82
C TRP A 164 11.50 7.56 11.83
N ALA A 165 11.13 7.31 13.10
CA ALA A 165 12.05 6.80 14.10
C ALA A 165 12.60 5.43 13.69
N TYR A 166 11.72 4.51 13.25
CA TYR A 166 12.09 3.19 12.79
C TYR A 166 13.01 3.23 11.56
N ILE A 167 12.67 4.07 10.56
CA ILE A 167 13.48 4.24 9.34
C ILE A 167 14.89 4.74 9.68
N ARG A 168 15.00 5.77 10.54
CA ARG A 168 16.29 6.36 10.89
C ARG A 168 17.15 5.42 11.74
N GLU A 169 16.54 4.74 12.71
CA GLU A 169 17.24 3.79 13.58
C GLU A 169 17.90 2.66 12.79
N ARG A 170 17.24 2.18 11.73
CA ARG A 170 17.70 1.06 10.90
C ARG A 170 18.37 1.48 9.60
N GLY A 171 18.47 2.76 9.30
CA GLY A 171 19.04 3.26 8.05
C GLY A 171 18.34 2.69 6.82
N LEU A 172 17.00 2.66 6.84
CA LEU A 172 16.22 2.11 5.75
C LEU A 172 16.16 3.06 4.56
N PRO A 173 16.15 2.54 3.33
CA PRO A 173 15.88 3.35 2.17
C PRO A 173 14.43 3.86 2.20
N TYR A 174 14.23 5.12 1.83
CA TYR A 174 12.92 5.74 1.70
C TYR A 174 12.89 6.67 0.49
N ASN A 175 11.69 7.05 0.07
CA ASN A 175 11.55 7.91 -1.10
C ASN A 175 12.07 9.34 -0.80
N PRO A 176 13.08 9.83 -1.54
CA PRO A 176 13.71 11.13 -1.26
C PRO A 176 12.78 12.33 -1.54
N LEU A 177 11.61 12.12 -2.12
CA LEU A 177 10.59 13.15 -2.23
C LEU A 177 10.07 13.61 -0.87
N HIS A 178 10.13 12.75 0.16
CA HIS A 178 9.80 13.14 1.52
C HIS A 178 10.67 14.30 2.01
N ASP A 179 11.97 14.33 1.67
CA ASP A 179 12.88 15.42 2.02
C ASP A 179 12.57 16.73 1.26
N ARG A 180 11.77 16.65 0.20
CA ARG A 180 11.31 17.78 -0.61
C ARG A 180 9.89 18.24 -0.25
N GLY A 181 9.35 17.77 0.88
CA GLY A 181 8.05 18.18 1.41
C GLY A 181 6.84 17.42 0.83
N TYR A 182 7.06 16.26 0.20
CA TYR A 182 5.97 15.36 -0.19
C TYR A 182 5.68 14.40 0.97
N GLU A 183 4.72 14.73 1.82
CA GLU A 183 4.35 13.83 2.93
C GLU A 183 3.56 12.59 2.46
N SER A 184 2.89 12.68 1.31
CA SER A 184 2.25 11.55 0.64
C SER A 184 2.58 11.56 -0.85
N ILE A 185 2.95 10.42 -1.42
CA ILE A 185 3.46 10.29 -2.77
C ILE A 185 2.52 9.41 -3.60
N GLY A 186 2.28 9.78 -4.85
CA GLY A 186 1.49 9.03 -5.83
C GLY A 186 2.00 9.26 -7.24
N ASP A 187 1.10 9.50 -8.20
CA ASP A 187 1.48 9.79 -9.58
C ASP A 187 1.94 11.24 -9.76
N THR A 188 2.85 11.47 -10.69
CA THR A 188 3.45 12.79 -10.97
C THR A 188 2.45 13.90 -11.27
N HIS A 189 1.40 13.59 -12.02
CA HIS A 189 0.37 14.56 -12.43
C HIS A 189 -0.66 14.88 -11.32
N SER A 190 -0.73 14.08 -10.27
CA SER A 190 -1.72 14.24 -9.19
C SER A 190 -1.12 14.41 -7.81
N THR A 191 0.19 14.68 -7.73
CA THR A 191 0.90 14.82 -6.47
C THR A 191 1.86 16.02 -6.51
N GLN A 192 1.78 16.86 -5.50
CA GLN A 192 2.68 17.98 -5.24
C GLN A 192 3.12 18.00 -3.77
N PRO A 193 4.14 18.77 -3.39
CA PRO A 193 4.49 18.94 -1.99
C PRO A 193 3.29 19.42 -1.17
N GLY A 194 3.12 18.90 0.04
CA GLY A 194 2.02 19.27 0.93
C GLY A 194 2.04 18.46 2.21
N LYS A 195 1.38 18.99 3.25
CA LYS A 195 1.29 18.39 4.56
C LYS A 195 0.26 17.23 4.54
N GLY A 196 0.57 16.13 5.18
CA GLY A 196 -0.30 14.95 5.21
C GLY A 196 -0.64 14.49 3.80
N ARG A 197 -1.92 14.46 3.46
CA ARG A 197 -2.41 14.11 2.13
C ARG A 197 -2.87 15.31 1.28
N GLU A 198 -2.65 16.56 1.75
CA GLU A 198 -3.07 17.77 1.05
C GLU A 198 -2.39 17.93 -0.32
N GLY A 199 -1.18 17.41 -0.48
CA GLY A 199 -0.47 17.38 -1.76
C GLY A 199 -1.03 16.37 -2.76
N ARG A 200 -1.91 15.46 -2.34
CA ARG A 200 -2.57 14.48 -3.20
C ARG A 200 -3.84 15.07 -3.78
N TRP A 201 -4.01 14.92 -5.09
CA TRP A 201 -5.21 15.40 -5.80
C TRP A 201 -5.52 16.90 -5.58
N ALA A 202 -4.48 17.71 -5.40
CA ALA A 202 -4.63 19.14 -5.18
C ALA A 202 -5.51 19.78 -6.26
N GLY A 203 -6.44 20.65 -5.81
CA GLY A 203 -7.43 21.25 -6.70
C GLY A 203 -8.67 20.39 -6.99
N THR A 204 -8.82 19.24 -6.32
CA THR A 204 -10.01 18.38 -6.39
C THR A 204 -10.60 18.16 -5.00
N ASP A 205 -11.85 17.69 -4.91
CA ASP A 205 -12.50 17.32 -3.65
C ASP A 205 -12.15 15.89 -3.18
N ARG A 206 -11.16 15.24 -3.83
CA ARG A 206 -10.79 13.86 -3.54
C ARG A 206 -9.93 13.76 -2.29
N THR A 207 -10.21 12.75 -1.48
CA THR A 207 -9.44 12.37 -0.30
C THR A 207 -8.77 11.00 -0.44
N GLU A 208 -9.26 10.15 -1.36
CA GLU A 208 -8.78 8.78 -1.59
C GLU A 208 -8.72 8.42 -3.08
N CYS A 209 -7.84 7.48 -3.44
CA CYS A 209 -7.67 7.01 -4.83
C CYS A 209 -8.61 5.86 -5.23
N GLY A 210 -9.48 5.42 -4.33
CA GLY A 210 -10.39 4.31 -4.58
C GLY A 210 -9.81 2.90 -4.39
N ILE A 211 -8.49 2.73 -4.32
CA ILE A 211 -7.85 1.40 -4.13
C ILE A 211 -8.37 0.66 -2.89
N HIS A 212 -8.77 1.38 -1.85
CA HIS A 212 -9.24 0.80 -0.59
C HIS A 212 -10.76 0.80 -0.43
N THR A 213 -11.51 1.34 -1.39
CA THR A 213 -12.96 1.59 -1.23
C THR A 213 -13.79 1.18 -2.44
N VAL A 214 -13.19 1.04 -3.62
CA VAL A 214 -13.90 0.71 -4.86
C VAL A 214 -13.79 -0.77 -5.14
N SER A 215 -14.93 -1.45 -5.23
CA SER A 215 -14.96 -2.87 -5.57
C SER A 215 -14.60 -3.14 -7.04
N ALA A 216 -14.10 -4.35 -7.31
CA ALA A 216 -13.85 -4.82 -8.68
C ALA A 216 -15.09 -4.71 -9.58
N LYS A 217 -16.29 -4.88 -9.01
CA LYS A 217 -17.57 -4.81 -9.74
C LYS A 217 -17.92 -3.38 -10.15
N GLU A 218 -17.58 -2.39 -9.31
CA GLU A 218 -17.84 -0.98 -9.60
C GLU A 218 -16.84 -0.38 -10.59
N ALA A 219 -15.59 -0.87 -10.58
CA ALA A 219 -14.54 -0.37 -11.48
C ALA A 219 -14.72 -0.79 -12.95
N ILE A 220 -15.53 -1.83 -13.23
CA ILE A 220 -15.73 -2.41 -14.57
C ILE A 220 -17.11 -2.03 -15.14
N SER A 221 -17.97 -1.41 -14.36
CA SER A 221 -19.30 -0.93 -14.76
C SER A 221 -19.25 0.47 -15.37
#